data_0533a488c1528a03767da5a8bf194179
#
_entry.id   0533a488c1528a03767da5a8bf194179
#
_cell.length_a   1.000
_cell.length_b   1.000
_cell.length_c   1.000
_cell.angle_alpha   90.00
_cell.angle_beta   90.00
_cell.angle_gamma   90.00
#
_symmetry.space_group_name_H-M   'P 1'
#
loop_
_entity.id
_entity.type
_entity.pdbx_description
1 polymer ?
#
loop_
_entity_poly.entity_id
_entity_poly.type
_entity_poly.pdbx_seq_one_letter_code
_entity_poly.pdbx_strand_id
1 'polypeptide(L)'
;MKPLFVFVVLALAPLALSQEGDCDSLEKCQDALKTNRAASLIHFRLGEIFFAEKKYQPSTNEFREALNGDLKPKWVEVWAHVNLGKIFDITGQRDRALDQYRLAIGTGDNTRGAQDEAAKYTEEPYKRD
;
A
#
# COMPACT_ATOMS: atom_id res chain seq x y z
N MET A 1 53.80 -21.76 23.69
CA MET A 1 52.51 -22.02 23.01
C MET A 1 51.64 -20.77 23.12
N LYS A 2 51.35 -20.13 22.01
CA LYS A 2 50.45 -18.99 21.98
C LYS A 2 49.02 -19.51 21.68
N PRO A 3 47.99 -19.15 22.45
CA PRO A 3 46.65 -19.56 22.11
C PRO A 3 46.17 -18.79 20.90
N LEU A 4 45.76 -19.53 19.86
CA LEU A 4 45.03 -18.98 18.73
C LEU A 4 43.64 -18.60 19.19
N PHE A 5 43.35 -17.31 19.35
CA PHE A 5 41.99 -16.83 19.49
C PHE A 5 41.34 -16.86 18.09
N VAL A 6 40.52 -17.86 17.85
CA VAL A 6 39.63 -17.84 16.70
C VAL A 6 38.48 -16.89 17.02
N PHE A 7 38.55 -15.68 16.46
CA PHE A 7 37.38 -14.79 16.45
C PHE A 7 36.37 -15.37 15.48
N VAL A 8 35.35 -16.04 16.03
CA VAL A 8 34.13 -16.34 15.26
C VAL A 8 33.39 -15.02 15.11
N VAL A 9 33.57 -14.38 13.96
CA VAL A 9 32.73 -13.27 13.56
C VAL A 9 31.37 -13.89 13.16
N LEU A 10 30.43 -13.90 14.12
CA LEU A 10 29.02 -14.10 13.78
C LEU A 10 28.60 -12.91 12.90
N ALA A 11 28.57 -13.14 11.60
CA ALA A 11 27.88 -12.25 10.71
C ALA A 11 26.40 -12.32 11.05
N LEU A 12 25.93 -11.35 11.85
CA LEU A 12 24.51 -11.05 11.98
C LEU A 12 24.05 -10.59 10.59
N ALA A 13 23.49 -11.52 9.82
CA ALA A 13 22.72 -11.13 8.65
C ALA A 13 21.63 -10.15 9.13
N PRO A 14 21.44 -9.00 8.46
CA PRO A 14 20.33 -8.15 8.80
C PRO A 14 19.06 -8.97 8.61
N LEU A 15 18.38 -9.27 9.70
CA LEU A 15 16.99 -9.70 9.67
C LEU A 15 16.25 -8.59 8.89
N ALA A 16 15.91 -8.88 7.66
CA ALA A 16 14.96 -8.06 6.93
C ALA A 16 13.71 -8.03 7.81
N LEU A 17 13.48 -6.89 8.45
CA LEU A 17 12.27 -6.62 9.19
C LEU A 17 11.13 -6.63 8.16
N SER A 18 10.58 -7.84 7.88
CA SER A 18 9.26 -7.92 7.30
C SER A 18 8.34 -7.22 8.29
N GLN A 19 7.71 -6.13 7.85
CA GLN A 19 6.72 -5.45 8.68
C GLN A 19 5.70 -6.50 9.11
N GLU A 20 5.48 -6.64 10.42
CA GLU A 20 4.46 -7.53 10.94
C GLU A 20 3.13 -7.22 10.23
N GLY A 21 2.54 -8.23 9.60
CA GLY A 21 1.26 -8.11 8.90
C GLY A 21 1.34 -7.78 7.42
N ASP A 22 2.52 -7.69 6.81
CA ASP A 22 2.63 -7.54 5.35
C ASP A 22 2.44 -8.89 4.64
N CYS A 23 1.93 -8.85 3.41
CA CYS A 23 1.67 -10.03 2.60
C CYS A 23 1.93 -9.73 1.11
N ASP A 24 2.33 -10.76 0.35
CA ASP A 24 2.77 -10.62 -1.03
C ASP A 24 1.95 -11.46 -2.04
N SER A 25 0.93 -12.16 -1.57
CA SER A 25 0.04 -12.96 -2.41
C SER A 25 -1.39 -12.94 -1.88
N LEU A 26 -2.35 -13.21 -2.78
CA LEU A 26 -3.77 -13.28 -2.43
C LEU A 26 -4.01 -14.24 -1.26
N GLU A 27 -3.45 -15.44 -1.33
CA GLU A 27 -3.61 -16.46 -0.30
C GLU A 27 -3.05 -16.01 1.06
N LYS A 28 -1.82 -15.49 1.08
CA LYS A 28 -1.18 -15.00 2.32
C LYS A 28 -1.94 -13.83 2.92
N CYS A 29 -2.42 -12.91 2.10
CA CYS A 29 -3.21 -11.77 2.57
C CYS A 29 -4.56 -12.23 3.15
N GLN A 30 -5.24 -13.16 2.51
CA GLN A 30 -6.49 -13.73 3.02
C GLN A 30 -6.29 -14.48 4.34
N ASP A 31 -5.19 -15.23 4.47
CA ASP A 31 -4.84 -15.91 5.73
C ASP A 31 -4.54 -14.91 6.85
N ALA A 32 -3.80 -13.85 6.55
CA ALA A 32 -3.48 -12.80 7.53
C ALA A 32 -4.74 -12.09 8.05
N LEU A 33 -5.76 -11.89 7.21
CA LEU A 33 -7.04 -11.29 7.63
C LEU A 33 -7.82 -12.15 8.61
N LYS A 34 -7.60 -13.46 8.66
CA LYS A 34 -8.26 -14.34 9.63
C LYS A 34 -7.92 -13.97 11.07
N THR A 35 -6.71 -13.45 11.30
CA THR A 35 -6.22 -13.07 12.63
C THR A 35 -6.31 -11.56 12.88
N ASN A 36 -6.30 -10.73 11.86
CA ASN A 36 -6.39 -9.28 11.98
C ASN A 36 -7.20 -8.65 10.84
N ARG A 37 -8.50 -8.60 11.00
CA ARG A 37 -9.44 -8.04 10.00
C ARG A 37 -9.35 -6.53 9.83
N ALA A 38 -8.79 -5.82 10.81
CA ALA A 38 -8.66 -4.37 10.78
C ALA A 38 -7.29 -3.90 10.25
N ALA A 39 -6.45 -4.79 9.77
CA ALA A 39 -5.13 -4.45 9.26
C ALA A 39 -5.20 -3.73 7.91
N SER A 40 -5.08 -2.42 7.93
CA SER A 40 -5.12 -1.58 6.73
C SER A 40 -4.06 -1.99 5.71
N LEU A 41 -2.86 -2.36 6.15
CA LEU A 41 -1.80 -2.81 5.26
C LEU A 41 -2.20 -4.06 4.45
N ILE A 42 -2.87 -5.01 5.07
CA ILE A 42 -3.30 -6.24 4.40
C ILE A 42 -4.35 -5.91 3.32
N HIS A 43 -5.35 -5.12 3.67
CA HIS A 43 -6.35 -4.66 2.70
C HIS A 43 -5.71 -3.85 1.57
N PHE A 44 -4.75 -3.01 1.88
CA PHE A 44 -4.00 -2.26 0.88
C PHE A 44 -3.27 -3.19 -0.10
N ARG A 45 -2.58 -4.23 0.39
CA ARG A 45 -1.91 -5.23 -0.46
C ARG A 45 -2.88 -5.99 -1.34
N LEU A 46 -4.04 -6.38 -0.81
CA LEU A 46 -5.11 -6.98 -1.60
C LEU A 46 -5.60 -6.03 -2.70
N GLY A 47 -5.77 -4.76 -2.39
CA GLY A 47 -6.11 -3.73 -3.37
C GLY A 47 -5.09 -3.66 -4.51
N GLU A 48 -3.79 -3.67 -4.19
CA GLU A 48 -2.71 -3.69 -5.19
C GLU A 48 -2.74 -4.95 -6.06
N ILE A 49 -2.95 -6.13 -5.47
CA ILE A 49 -3.03 -7.40 -6.19
C ILE A 49 -4.18 -7.38 -7.19
N PHE A 50 -5.37 -7.00 -6.77
CA PHE A 50 -6.52 -6.89 -7.65
C PHE A 50 -6.36 -5.80 -8.72
N PHE A 51 -5.72 -4.69 -8.38
CA PHE A 51 -5.38 -3.64 -9.35
C PHE A 51 -4.47 -4.19 -10.47
N ALA A 52 -3.43 -4.93 -10.11
CA ALA A 52 -2.52 -5.54 -11.08
C ALA A 52 -3.24 -6.51 -12.02
N GLU A 53 -4.24 -7.23 -11.52
CA GLU A 53 -5.09 -8.15 -12.29
C GLU A 53 -6.22 -7.45 -13.06
N LYS A 54 -6.30 -6.12 -13.02
CA LYS A 54 -7.38 -5.31 -13.62
C LYS A 54 -8.78 -5.63 -13.07
N LYS A 55 -8.83 -6.15 -11.85
CA LYS A 55 -10.07 -6.40 -11.11
C LYS A 55 -10.41 -5.16 -10.27
N TYR A 56 -10.94 -4.12 -10.93
CA TYR A 56 -11.07 -2.80 -10.34
C TYR A 56 -12.13 -2.72 -9.23
N GLN A 57 -13.23 -3.45 -9.32
CA GLN A 57 -14.24 -3.45 -8.26
C GLN A 57 -13.74 -4.09 -6.96
N PRO A 58 -13.16 -5.31 -6.97
CA PRO A 58 -12.51 -5.86 -5.78
C PRO A 58 -11.40 -4.97 -5.24
N SER A 59 -10.57 -4.39 -6.12
CA SER A 59 -9.50 -3.48 -5.73
C SER A 59 -10.05 -2.25 -4.98
N THR A 60 -11.10 -1.64 -5.51
CA THR A 60 -11.79 -0.52 -4.87
C THR A 60 -12.29 -0.88 -3.48
N ASN A 61 -12.91 -2.04 -3.35
CA ASN A 61 -13.43 -2.50 -2.07
C ASN A 61 -12.30 -2.66 -1.03
N GLU A 62 -11.18 -3.25 -1.44
CA GLU A 62 -10.05 -3.47 -0.55
C GLU A 62 -9.36 -2.17 -0.14
N PHE A 63 -9.17 -1.20 -1.04
CA PHE A 63 -8.63 0.11 -0.65
C PHE A 63 -9.57 0.87 0.30
N ARG A 64 -10.89 0.73 0.15
CA ARG A 64 -11.84 1.29 1.11
C ARG A 64 -11.75 0.62 2.48
N GLU A 65 -11.62 -0.70 2.51
CA GLU A 65 -11.38 -1.43 3.77
C GLU A 65 -10.06 -0.99 4.42
N ALA A 66 -9.01 -0.75 3.63
CA ALA A 66 -7.77 -0.20 4.15
C ALA A 66 -7.96 1.17 4.83
N LEU A 67 -8.81 2.03 4.27
CA LEU A 67 -9.11 3.34 4.86
C LEU A 67 -9.97 3.24 6.13
N ASN A 68 -10.72 2.15 6.30
CA ASN A 68 -11.57 1.90 7.47
C ASN A 68 -10.87 1.08 8.57
N GLY A 69 -9.62 0.67 8.36
CA GLY A 69 -8.86 -0.13 9.30
C GLY A 69 -8.03 0.69 10.29
N ASP A 70 -6.92 0.12 10.73
CA ASP A 70 -6.04 0.73 11.74
C ASP A 70 -5.13 1.85 11.19
N LEU A 71 -5.10 2.07 9.89
CA LEU A 71 -4.28 3.05 9.18
C LEU A 71 -2.77 2.95 9.52
N LYS A 72 -2.28 1.73 9.68
CA LYS A 72 -0.88 1.43 9.95
C LYS A 72 -0.28 0.59 8.82
N PRO A 73 0.95 0.92 8.37
CA PRO A 73 1.69 2.15 8.63
C PRO A 73 0.99 3.39 8.05
N LYS A 74 1.36 4.56 8.55
CA LYS A 74 0.68 5.83 8.23
C LYS A 74 0.54 6.10 6.72
N TRP A 75 1.51 5.73 5.90
CA TRP A 75 1.49 5.95 4.45
C TRP A 75 0.36 5.19 3.71
N VAL A 76 -0.24 4.20 4.33
CA VAL A 76 -1.35 3.43 3.74
C VAL A 76 -2.53 4.35 3.40
N GLU A 77 -2.82 5.32 4.24
CA GLU A 77 -3.94 6.26 4.01
C GLU A 77 -3.77 7.05 2.72
N VAL A 78 -2.63 7.73 2.55
CA VAL A 78 -2.40 8.55 1.36
C VAL A 78 -2.39 7.72 0.08
N TRP A 79 -1.73 6.57 0.10
CA TRP A 79 -1.65 5.71 -1.08
C TRP A 79 -2.96 4.98 -1.41
N ALA A 80 -3.80 4.68 -0.41
CA ALA A 80 -5.13 4.16 -0.66
C ALA A 80 -5.98 5.20 -1.42
N HIS A 81 -5.94 6.47 -1.03
CA HIS A 81 -6.62 7.54 -1.76
C HIS A 81 -6.06 7.73 -3.17
N VAL A 82 -4.75 7.74 -3.36
CA VAL A 82 -4.13 7.85 -4.70
C VAL A 82 -4.58 6.70 -5.59
N ASN A 83 -4.55 5.48 -5.09
CA ASN A 83 -4.93 4.30 -5.87
C ASN A 83 -6.43 4.26 -6.20
N LEU A 84 -7.29 4.67 -5.27
CA LEU A 84 -8.72 4.85 -5.56
C LEU A 84 -8.95 5.89 -6.66
N GLY A 85 -8.23 7.00 -6.61
CA GLY A 85 -8.27 8.01 -7.67
C GLY A 85 -7.88 7.44 -9.03
N LYS A 86 -6.80 6.66 -9.10
CA LYS A 86 -6.37 5.97 -10.33
C LYS A 86 -7.45 5.03 -10.87
N ILE A 87 -8.08 4.24 -10.01
CA ILE A 87 -9.16 3.33 -10.42
C ILE A 87 -10.34 4.12 -10.98
N PHE A 88 -10.75 5.20 -10.34
CA PHE A 88 -11.84 6.04 -10.82
C PHE A 88 -11.53 6.71 -12.16
N ASP A 89 -10.30 7.14 -12.38
CA ASP A 89 -9.86 7.62 -13.69
C ASP A 89 -9.94 6.53 -14.77
N ILE A 90 -9.45 5.32 -14.47
CA ILE A 90 -9.52 4.17 -15.40
C ILE A 90 -10.96 3.84 -15.78
N THR A 91 -11.89 3.95 -14.83
CA THR A 91 -13.30 3.58 -14.99
C THR A 91 -14.18 4.75 -15.45
N GLY A 92 -13.59 5.88 -15.86
CA GLY A 92 -14.30 7.03 -16.41
C GLY A 92 -15.06 7.86 -15.38
N GLN A 93 -14.65 7.81 -14.12
CA GLN A 93 -15.29 8.53 -13.01
C GLN A 93 -14.41 9.67 -12.52
N ARG A 94 -14.12 10.64 -13.39
CA ARG A 94 -13.18 11.72 -13.13
C ARG A 94 -13.49 12.53 -11.88
N ASP A 95 -14.75 12.88 -11.63
CA ASP A 95 -15.11 13.67 -10.44
C ASP A 95 -14.76 12.93 -9.16
N ARG A 96 -15.02 11.64 -9.10
CA ARG A 96 -14.67 10.79 -7.97
C ARG A 96 -13.15 10.62 -7.82
N ALA A 97 -12.43 10.54 -8.95
CA ALA A 97 -10.97 10.50 -8.94
C ALA A 97 -10.39 11.77 -8.32
N LEU A 98 -10.88 12.95 -8.74
CA LEU A 98 -10.45 14.23 -8.18
C LEU A 98 -10.69 14.33 -6.67
N ASP A 99 -11.83 13.84 -6.19
CA ASP A 99 -12.11 13.82 -4.75
C ASP A 99 -11.09 12.98 -3.99
N GLN A 100 -10.70 11.83 -4.52
CA GLN A 100 -9.70 10.98 -3.90
C GLN A 100 -8.31 11.63 -3.90
N TYR A 101 -7.90 12.25 -5.00
CA TYR A 101 -6.62 12.97 -5.04
C TYR A 101 -6.59 14.15 -4.06
N ARG A 102 -7.68 14.87 -3.89
CA ARG A 102 -7.81 15.94 -2.89
C ARG A 102 -7.66 15.40 -1.47
N LEU A 103 -8.27 14.24 -1.17
CA LEU A 103 -8.12 13.58 0.13
C LEU A 103 -6.66 13.13 0.36
N ALA A 104 -6.01 12.60 -0.66
CA ALA A 104 -4.58 12.25 -0.59
C ALA A 104 -3.72 13.48 -0.29
N ILE A 105 -3.94 14.58 -0.99
CA ILE A 105 -3.22 15.85 -0.75
C ILE A 105 -3.49 16.36 0.66
N GLY A 106 -4.72 16.24 1.14
CA GLY A 106 -5.13 16.67 2.47
C GLY A 106 -4.41 15.94 3.61
N THR A 107 -3.88 14.73 3.40
CA THR A 107 -3.08 14.03 4.40
C THR A 107 -1.73 14.69 4.69
N GLY A 108 -1.20 15.46 3.74
CA GLY A 108 0.14 16.06 3.82
C GLY A 108 1.28 15.04 3.79
N ASP A 109 0.99 13.76 3.62
CA ASP A 109 1.98 12.68 3.60
C ASP A 109 2.57 12.51 2.20
N ASN A 110 3.87 12.77 2.05
CA ASN A 110 4.60 12.61 0.79
C ASN A 110 5.48 11.35 0.75
N THR A 111 5.16 10.34 1.53
CA THR A 111 5.88 9.06 1.50
C THR A 111 5.89 8.50 0.08
N ARG A 112 7.08 8.19 -0.45
CA ARG A 112 7.28 7.69 -1.82
C ARG A 112 6.71 8.60 -2.91
N GLY A 113 6.66 9.92 -2.66
CA GLY A 113 6.17 10.90 -3.63
C GLY A 113 4.65 10.94 -3.79
N ALA A 114 3.89 10.51 -2.78
CA ALA A 114 2.43 10.44 -2.86
C ALA A 114 1.77 11.79 -3.13
N GLN A 115 2.27 12.90 -2.56
CA GLN A 115 1.75 14.23 -2.81
C GLN A 115 1.98 14.66 -4.27
N ASP A 116 3.16 14.37 -4.81
CA ASP A 116 3.51 14.71 -6.19
C ASP A 116 2.65 13.90 -7.17
N GLU A 117 2.41 12.61 -6.91
CA GLU A 117 1.50 11.80 -7.73
C GLU A 117 0.06 12.30 -7.68
N ALA A 118 -0.46 12.58 -6.49
CA ALA A 118 -1.81 13.11 -6.35
C ALA A 118 -1.98 14.44 -7.08
N ALA A 119 -1.03 15.34 -6.97
CA ALA A 119 -1.04 16.61 -7.68
C ALA A 119 -1.00 16.42 -9.20
N LYS A 120 -0.13 15.52 -9.69
CA LYS A 120 -0.02 15.20 -11.12
C LYS A 120 -1.35 14.72 -11.70
N TYR A 121 -2.02 13.79 -11.03
CA TYR A 121 -3.29 13.24 -11.52
C TYR A 121 -4.50 14.14 -11.25
N THR A 122 -4.33 15.18 -10.45
CA THR A 122 -5.30 16.28 -10.38
C THR A 122 -5.29 17.11 -11.65
N GLU A 123 -4.11 17.31 -12.27
CA GLU A 123 -3.94 18.03 -13.53
C GLU A 123 -4.33 17.19 -14.76
N GLU A 124 -3.90 15.94 -14.78
CA GLU A 124 -4.15 14.99 -15.88
C GLU A 124 -4.70 13.68 -15.36
N PRO A 125 -5.78 13.12 -15.95
CA PRO A 125 -6.29 11.82 -15.54
C PRO A 125 -5.22 10.74 -15.61
N TYR A 126 -5.20 9.85 -14.62
CA TYR A 126 -4.37 8.66 -14.69
C TYR A 126 -4.83 7.76 -15.84
N LYS A 127 -3.89 7.27 -16.62
CA LYS A 127 -4.12 6.29 -17.69
C LYS A 127 -3.24 5.07 -17.43
N ARG A 128 -3.86 3.91 -17.54
CA ARG A 128 -3.14 2.65 -17.47
C ARG A 128 -2.78 2.18 -18.88
N ASP A 129 -1.51 1.82 -19.07
CA ASP A 129 -1.02 1.22 -20.32
C ASP A 129 -1.53 -0.21 -20.51
#